data_2def7d3c9f7ee51ac7fe984249d9c154
#
_entry.id   2def7d3c9f7ee51ac7fe984249d9c154
#
_cell.length_a   1.000
_cell.length_b   1.000
_cell.length_c   1.000
_cell.angle_alpha   90.00
_cell.angle_beta   90.00
_cell.angle_gamma   90.00
#
_symmetry.space_group_name_H-M   'P 1'
#
loop_
_entity.id
_entity.type
_entity.pdbx_description
1 polymer ?
#
loop_
_entity_poly.entity_id
_entity_poly.type
_entity_poly.pdbx_seq_one_letter_code
_entity_poly.pdbx_strand_id
1 'polypeptide(L)'
;PLEDIVLDFRTAGLGSIPGGGGEILVDRVRKEISPLKAMSDDWLEVMAIAHRQGLATTATMMFGHVETVEERIEHLDRVRRQQDETGGFTAFIAWTFQAENTRLKAPTVGAHEYLRMQALSRIYLDNIENIQSSWVTQGREIGQVALRYGANDLGSIMIEENVVSQAGTTYYMD
;
A
#
# COMPACT_ATOMS: atom_id res chain seq x y z
N PRO A 1 4.57 24.22 10.73
CA PRO A 1 3.60 23.12 10.87
C PRO A 1 3.63 22.21 9.65
N LEU A 2 3.22 20.95 9.76
CA LEU A 2 3.21 20.00 8.67
C LEU A 2 2.29 20.46 7.51
N GLU A 3 1.20 21.11 7.86
CA GLU A 3 0.26 21.70 6.91
C GLU A 3 0.89 22.72 5.98
N ASP A 4 1.78 23.58 6.50
CA ASP A 4 2.48 24.58 5.69
C ASP A 4 3.42 23.92 4.69
N ILE A 5 4.12 22.84 5.11
CA ILE A 5 5.03 22.08 4.25
C ILE A 5 4.25 21.46 3.08
N VAL A 6 3.11 20.83 3.35
CA VAL A 6 2.26 20.23 2.31
C VAL A 6 1.71 21.30 1.37
N LEU A 7 1.31 22.47 1.92
CA LEU A 7 0.84 23.60 1.14
C LEU A 7 1.93 24.17 0.23
N ASP A 8 3.17 24.27 0.72
CA ASP A 8 4.31 24.73 -0.07
C ASP A 8 4.59 23.79 -1.24
N PHE A 9 4.57 22.46 -1.01
CA PHE A 9 4.73 21.48 -2.08
C PHE A 9 3.58 21.57 -3.11
N ARG A 10 2.34 21.68 -2.65
CA ARG A 10 1.20 21.87 -3.55
C ARG A 10 1.32 23.15 -4.37
N THR A 11 1.72 24.25 -3.75
CA THR A 11 1.95 25.53 -4.43
C THR A 11 3.07 25.46 -5.46
N ALA A 12 4.09 24.64 -5.19
CA ALA A 12 5.19 24.35 -6.11
C ALA A 12 4.79 23.37 -7.25
N GLY A 13 3.55 22.86 -7.26
CA GLY A 13 3.03 22.02 -8.34
C GLY A 13 2.91 20.52 -8.01
N LEU A 14 3.03 20.11 -6.74
CA LEU A 14 2.75 18.73 -6.35
C LEU A 14 1.29 18.38 -6.65
N GLY A 15 1.06 17.35 -7.47
CA GLY A 15 -0.28 16.93 -7.91
C GLY A 15 -0.90 15.82 -7.06
N SER A 16 -0.10 14.95 -6.48
CA SER A 16 -0.56 13.81 -5.66
C SER A 16 0.57 13.27 -4.76
N ILE A 17 0.21 12.49 -3.76
CA ILE A 17 1.17 11.80 -2.87
C ILE A 17 0.93 10.28 -2.94
N PRO A 18 1.92 9.47 -3.34
CA PRO A 18 1.78 8.01 -3.31
C PRO A 18 1.70 7.48 -1.88
N GLY A 19 1.03 6.34 -1.69
CA GLY A 19 0.81 5.71 -0.39
C GLY A 19 2.03 5.00 0.21
N GLY A 20 3.22 5.27 -0.28
CA GLY A 20 4.45 4.67 0.24
C GLY A 20 4.65 4.89 1.73
N GLY A 21 5.25 3.93 2.41
CA GLY A 21 5.45 3.98 3.86
C GLY A 21 4.23 3.56 4.70
N GLY A 22 3.09 3.22 4.08
CA GLY A 22 1.92 2.67 4.77
C GLY A 22 2.24 1.33 5.44
N GLU A 23 2.99 0.49 4.80
CA GLU A 23 3.37 -0.88 5.21
C GLU A 23 2.21 -1.63 5.92
N ILE A 24 2.23 -1.73 7.24
CA ILE A 24 1.09 -2.07 8.11
C ILE A 24 0.89 -0.92 9.09
N LEU A 25 -0.33 -0.40 9.20
CA LEU A 25 -0.70 0.70 10.11
C LEU A 25 -1.01 0.16 11.52
N VAL A 26 -0.06 -0.62 12.06
CA VAL A 26 -0.06 -1.12 13.44
C VAL A 26 1.33 -0.90 14.01
N ASP A 27 1.43 -0.10 15.05
CA ASP A 27 2.72 0.39 15.56
C ASP A 27 3.64 -0.70 16.09
N ARG A 28 3.10 -1.83 16.60
CA ARG A 28 3.91 -2.99 16.95
C ARG A 28 4.70 -3.48 15.73
N VAL A 29 4.01 -3.68 14.63
CA VAL A 29 4.62 -4.15 13.37
C VAL A 29 5.61 -3.12 12.84
N ARG A 30 5.21 -1.84 12.78
CA ARG A 30 6.05 -0.75 12.27
C ARG A 30 7.37 -0.63 13.02
N LYS A 31 7.36 -0.72 14.34
CA LYS A 31 8.57 -0.70 15.18
C LYS A 31 9.53 -1.85 14.87
N GLU A 32 9.02 -3.00 14.45
CA GLU A 32 9.83 -4.16 14.12
C GLU A 32 10.42 -4.08 12.71
N ILE A 33 9.62 -3.69 11.70
CA ILE A 33 10.05 -3.73 10.29
C ILE A 33 10.64 -2.41 9.79
N SER A 34 10.26 -1.29 10.36
CA SER A 34 10.64 0.05 9.88
C SER A 34 10.65 1.11 11.00
N PRO A 35 11.50 0.92 12.04
CA PRO A 35 11.47 1.76 13.26
C PRO A 35 11.81 3.24 13.03
N LEU A 36 12.39 3.57 11.88
CA LEU A 36 12.75 4.95 11.52
C LEU A 36 11.69 5.66 10.67
N LYS A 37 10.61 4.95 10.28
CA LYS A 37 9.50 5.56 9.53
C LYS A 37 8.46 6.14 10.51
N ALA A 38 7.62 7.02 9.98
CA ALA A 38 6.47 7.56 10.70
C ALA A 38 5.61 6.44 11.31
N MET A 39 5.08 6.62 12.50
CA MET A 39 4.14 5.69 13.11
C MET A 39 2.77 5.80 12.43
N SER A 40 1.84 4.94 12.80
CA SER A 40 0.57 4.79 12.08
C SER A 40 -0.24 6.08 12.05
N ASP A 41 -0.38 6.74 13.19
CA ASP A 41 -1.18 7.98 13.30
C ASP A 41 -0.48 9.15 12.59
N ASP A 42 0.85 9.24 12.65
CA ASP A 42 1.61 10.26 11.90
C ASP A 42 1.43 10.10 10.38
N TRP A 43 1.46 8.85 9.88
CA TRP A 43 1.24 8.58 8.47
C TRP A 43 -0.18 8.99 8.03
N LEU A 44 -1.19 8.60 8.82
CA LEU A 44 -2.60 8.97 8.56
C LEU A 44 -2.79 10.49 8.60
N GLU A 45 -2.17 11.18 9.55
CA GLU A 45 -2.24 12.66 9.65
C GLU A 45 -1.66 13.35 8.41
N VAL A 46 -0.52 12.87 7.87
CA VAL A 46 0.04 13.39 6.61
C VAL A 46 -0.96 13.24 5.47
N MET A 47 -1.60 12.05 5.33
CA MET A 47 -2.59 11.81 4.29
C MET A 47 -3.83 12.68 4.50
N ALA A 48 -4.32 12.82 5.74
CA ALA A 48 -5.45 13.69 6.07
C ALA A 48 -5.19 15.15 5.67
N ILE A 49 -4.00 15.67 5.98
CA ILE A 49 -3.58 17.03 5.59
C ILE A 49 -3.57 17.18 4.06
N ALA A 50 -2.99 16.20 3.36
CA ALA A 50 -2.97 16.19 1.90
C ALA A 50 -4.38 16.23 1.31
N HIS A 51 -5.29 15.40 1.82
CA HIS A 51 -6.69 15.34 1.39
C HIS A 51 -7.42 16.66 1.65
N ARG A 52 -7.28 17.26 2.84
CA ARG A 52 -7.86 18.57 3.17
C ARG A 52 -7.38 19.68 2.24
N GLN A 53 -6.18 19.55 1.71
CA GLN A 53 -5.61 20.49 0.74
C GLN A 53 -5.95 20.13 -0.72
N GLY A 54 -6.76 19.09 -0.96
CA GLY A 54 -7.19 18.68 -2.30
C GLY A 54 -6.14 17.90 -3.09
N LEU A 55 -5.13 17.34 -2.42
CA LEU A 55 -4.19 16.40 -3.03
C LEU A 55 -4.77 14.98 -2.96
N ALA A 56 -4.86 14.31 -4.10
CA ALA A 56 -5.18 12.89 -4.16
C ALA A 56 -4.00 12.05 -3.65
N THR A 57 -4.31 10.95 -2.97
CA THR A 57 -3.28 10.02 -2.51
C THR A 57 -3.67 8.57 -2.80
N THR A 58 -2.78 7.62 -2.51
CA THR A 58 -3.10 6.20 -2.47
C THR A 58 -2.82 5.64 -1.08
N ALA A 59 -3.32 4.46 -0.78
CA ALA A 59 -2.94 3.69 0.41
C ALA A 59 -2.33 2.36 0.00
N THR A 60 -1.34 1.89 0.75
CA THR A 60 -0.65 0.63 0.48
C THR A 60 -0.60 -0.24 1.72
N MET A 61 -0.60 -1.55 1.54
CA MET A 61 -0.32 -2.53 2.57
C MET A 61 0.77 -3.48 2.10
N MET A 62 1.86 -3.60 2.85
CA MET A 62 2.86 -4.65 2.67
C MET A 62 2.60 -5.75 3.70
N PHE A 63 2.34 -6.97 3.26
CA PHE A 63 2.00 -8.08 4.15
C PHE A 63 2.80 -9.35 3.87
N GLY A 64 2.75 -10.30 4.80
CA GLY A 64 3.47 -11.58 4.70
C GLY A 64 4.84 -11.54 5.37
N HIS A 65 4.97 -10.80 6.47
CA HIS A 65 6.20 -10.73 7.26
C HIS A 65 5.96 -11.11 8.75
N VAL A 66 5.78 -10.13 9.65
CA VAL A 66 5.66 -10.36 11.11
C VAL A 66 4.26 -10.04 11.66
N GLU A 67 3.40 -9.52 10.82
CA GLU A 67 2.03 -9.15 11.16
C GLU A 67 1.14 -10.39 11.31
N THR A 68 0.09 -10.26 12.12
CA THR A 68 -1.01 -11.23 12.21
C THR A 68 -2.12 -10.91 11.22
N VAL A 69 -3.07 -11.83 11.05
CA VAL A 69 -4.26 -11.59 10.22
C VAL A 69 -5.11 -10.44 10.80
N GLU A 70 -5.24 -10.39 12.12
CA GLU A 70 -5.97 -9.33 12.83
C GLU A 70 -5.34 -7.96 12.57
N GLU A 71 -4.01 -7.89 12.52
CA GLU A 71 -3.29 -6.65 12.23
C GLU A 71 -3.45 -6.20 10.77
N ARG A 72 -3.62 -7.14 9.83
CA ARG A 72 -4.02 -6.80 8.45
C ARG A 72 -5.42 -6.19 8.41
N ILE A 73 -6.36 -6.73 9.20
CA ILE A 73 -7.72 -6.18 9.28
C ILE A 73 -7.70 -4.80 9.96
N GLU A 74 -6.93 -4.63 11.04
CA GLU A 74 -6.76 -3.32 11.69
C GLU A 74 -6.23 -2.27 10.70
N HIS A 75 -5.25 -2.64 9.86
CA HIS A 75 -4.75 -1.76 8.81
C HIS A 75 -5.87 -1.35 7.84
N LEU A 76 -6.66 -2.31 7.34
CA LEU A 76 -7.78 -2.00 6.44
C LEU A 76 -8.82 -1.11 7.12
N ASP A 77 -9.12 -1.33 8.41
CA ASP A 77 -10.06 -0.52 9.17
C ASP A 77 -9.59 0.93 9.30
N ARG A 78 -8.30 1.14 9.59
CA ARG A 78 -7.70 2.48 9.66
C ARG A 78 -7.75 3.22 8.32
N VAL A 79 -7.42 2.53 7.22
CA VAL A 79 -7.52 3.08 5.86
C VAL A 79 -8.97 3.42 5.51
N ARG A 80 -9.91 2.52 5.82
CA ARG A 80 -11.34 2.73 5.60
C ARG A 80 -11.85 3.97 6.33
N ARG A 81 -11.56 4.08 7.63
CA ARG A 81 -11.98 5.24 8.44
C ARG A 81 -11.41 6.54 7.91
N GLN A 82 -10.13 6.55 7.54
CA GLN A 82 -9.50 7.72 6.94
C GLN A 82 -10.21 8.11 5.63
N GLN A 83 -10.59 7.14 4.80
CA GLN A 83 -11.34 7.40 3.57
C GLN A 83 -12.73 7.93 3.85
N ASP A 84 -13.44 7.38 4.85
CA ASP A 84 -14.76 7.90 5.26
C ASP A 84 -14.68 9.35 5.74
N GLU A 85 -13.59 9.74 6.41
CA GLU A 85 -13.39 11.09 6.91
C GLU A 85 -12.96 12.11 5.83
N THR A 86 -12.10 11.69 4.90
CA THR A 86 -11.40 12.64 4.02
C THR A 86 -11.61 12.42 2.52
N GLY A 87 -12.00 11.21 2.10
CA GLY A 87 -12.32 10.88 0.71
C GLY A 87 -11.17 10.97 -0.30
N GLY A 88 -9.91 11.09 0.15
CA GLY A 88 -8.80 11.44 -0.74
C GLY A 88 -7.97 10.25 -1.28
N PHE A 89 -8.22 9.03 -0.80
CA PHE A 89 -7.57 7.84 -1.38
C PHE A 89 -8.22 7.48 -2.72
N THR A 90 -7.45 7.49 -3.78
CA THR A 90 -7.90 7.12 -5.14
C THR A 90 -7.69 5.65 -5.44
N ALA A 91 -6.76 4.99 -4.73
CA ALA A 91 -6.50 3.57 -4.88
C ALA A 91 -5.92 2.96 -3.59
N PHE A 92 -6.14 1.65 -3.44
CA PHE A 92 -5.47 0.82 -2.45
C PHE A 92 -4.68 -0.28 -3.14
N ILE A 93 -3.44 -0.54 -2.67
CA ILE A 93 -2.54 -1.54 -3.22
C ILE A 93 -2.03 -2.45 -2.10
N ALA A 94 -2.46 -3.73 -2.10
CA ALA A 94 -1.84 -4.76 -1.28
C ALA A 94 -0.71 -5.44 -2.05
N TRP A 95 0.48 -5.53 -1.45
CA TRP A 95 1.64 -6.18 -2.04
C TRP A 95 2.38 -7.04 -1.01
N THR A 96 3.06 -8.07 -1.48
CA THR A 96 3.67 -9.06 -0.60
C THR A 96 5.11 -8.72 -0.30
N PHE A 97 5.52 -8.93 0.95
CA PHE A 97 6.90 -8.76 1.36
C PHE A 97 7.82 -9.72 0.59
N GLN A 98 8.95 -9.19 0.10
CA GLN A 98 9.99 -9.94 -0.58
C GLN A 98 11.18 -10.10 0.37
N ALA A 99 11.41 -11.33 0.88
CA ALA A 99 12.35 -11.58 1.98
C ALA A 99 13.78 -11.89 1.52
N GLU A 100 13.99 -12.25 0.25
CA GLU A 100 15.20 -12.90 -0.23
C GLU A 100 16.48 -12.13 0.11
N ASN A 101 16.53 -10.87 -0.25
CA ASN A 101 17.70 -10.01 -0.04
C ASN A 101 17.53 -9.02 1.13
N THR A 102 16.66 -9.35 2.09
CA THR A 102 16.43 -8.51 3.27
C THR A 102 16.97 -9.14 4.54
N ARG A 103 17.05 -8.34 5.61
CA ARG A 103 17.44 -8.82 6.94
C ARG A 103 16.33 -9.63 7.62
N LEU A 104 15.09 -9.27 7.34
CA LEU A 104 13.92 -9.94 7.90
C LEU A 104 13.64 -11.23 7.13
N LYS A 105 13.65 -12.35 7.84
CA LYS A 105 13.32 -13.66 7.25
C LYS A 105 11.85 -13.96 7.47
N ALA A 106 11.11 -14.11 6.38
CA ALA A 106 9.69 -14.47 6.38
C ALA A 106 9.41 -15.49 5.27
N PRO A 107 8.37 -16.32 5.42
CA PRO A 107 7.92 -17.19 4.34
C PRO A 107 7.46 -16.36 3.12
N THR A 108 7.69 -16.86 1.93
CA THR A 108 7.16 -16.23 0.72
C THR A 108 5.63 -16.40 0.67
N VAL A 109 4.91 -15.32 0.50
CA VAL A 109 3.45 -15.34 0.31
C VAL A 109 3.13 -15.86 -1.09
N GLY A 110 2.41 -16.99 -1.15
CA GLY A 110 1.98 -17.58 -2.41
C GLY A 110 0.74 -16.88 -3.01
N ALA A 111 0.48 -17.17 -4.28
CA ALA A 111 -0.63 -16.59 -5.04
C ALA A 111 -2.00 -16.75 -4.35
N HIS A 112 -2.27 -17.90 -3.74
CA HIS A 112 -3.55 -18.15 -3.05
C HIS A 112 -3.80 -17.17 -1.90
N GLU A 113 -2.81 -16.93 -1.05
CA GLU A 113 -2.93 -15.98 0.06
C GLU A 113 -3.05 -14.54 -0.45
N TYR A 114 -2.26 -14.18 -1.48
CA TYR A 114 -2.35 -12.89 -2.13
C TYR A 114 -3.75 -12.63 -2.70
N LEU A 115 -4.32 -13.57 -3.47
CA LEU A 115 -5.63 -13.42 -4.08
C LEU A 115 -6.76 -13.34 -3.03
N ARG A 116 -6.65 -14.08 -1.91
CA ARG A 116 -7.58 -13.93 -0.78
C ARG A 116 -7.48 -12.53 -0.16
N MET A 117 -6.26 -12.01 0.03
CA MET A 117 -6.08 -10.66 0.56
C MET A 117 -6.63 -9.59 -0.40
N GLN A 118 -6.46 -9.78 -1.71
CA GLN A 118 -7.01 -8.92 -2.75
C GLN A 118 -8.55 -8.87 -2.68
N ALA A 119 -9.19 -10.04 -2.61
CA ALA A 119 -10.65 -10.15 -2.47
C ALA A 119 -11.15 -9.51 -1.17
N LEU A 120 -10.47 -9.75 -0.06
CA LEU A 120 -10.79 -9.16 1.23
C LEU A 120 -10.67 -7.63 1.19
N SER A 121 -9.61 -7.11 0.58
CA SER A 121 -9.40 -5.67 0.42
C SER A 121 -10.57 -5.03 -0.35
N ARG A 122 -11.02 -5.65 -1.43
CA ARG A 122 -12.18 -5.16 -2.21
C ARG A 122 -13.47 -5.14 -1.39
N ILE A 123 -13.73 -6.19 -0.59
CA ILE A 123 -14.93 -6.27 0.23
C ILE A 123 -14.90 -5.27 1.38
N TYR A 124 -13.72 -5.11 2.00
CA TYR A 124 -13.57 -4.26 3.18
C TYR A 124 -13.50 -2.77 2.83
N LEU A 125 -12.82 -2.42 1.73
CA LEU A 125 -12.60 -1.05 1.26
C LEU A 125 -13.58 -0.70 0.12
N ASP A 126 -14.89 -0.90 0.34
CA ASP A 126 -15.94 -0.56 -0.63
C ASP A 126 -16.06 0.95 -0.90
N ASN A 127 -15.48 1.77 -0.03
CA ASN A 127 -15.38 3.23 -0.14
C ASN A 127 -14.13 3.71 -0.93
N ILE A 128 -13.26 2.81 -1.39
CA ILE A 128 -12.14 3.13 -2.28
C ILE A 128 -12.40 2.58 -3.68
N GLU A 129 -12.43 3.46 -4.67
CA GLU A 129 -12.81 3.13 -6.03
C GLU A 129 -11.91 2.07 -6.66
N ASN A 130 -10.59 2.25 -6.54
CA ASN A 130 -9.63 1.39 -7.22
C ASN A 130 -8.87 0.50 -6.22
N ILE A 131 -8.92 -0.81 -6.47
CA ILE A 131 -8.05 -1.80 -5.83
C ILE A 131 -7.08 -2.29 -6.87
N GLN A 132 -5.80 -1.93 -6.69
CA GLN A 132 -4.76 -2.24 -7.66
C GLN A 132 -4.13 -3.60 -7.39
N SER A 133 -3.89 -4.34 -8.46
CA SER A 133 -3.11 -5.57 -8.43
C SER A 133 -1.61 -5.28 -8.34
N SER A 134 -0.86 -6.08 -7.56
CA SER A 134 0.59 -5.98 -7.44
C SER A 134 1.29 -7.07 -8.27
N TRP A 135 1.31 -6.92 -9.60
CA TRP A 135 2.01 -7.85 -10.49
C TRP A 135 3.53 -7.87 -10.24
N VAL A 136 4.09 -6.77 -9.76
CA VAL A 136 5.54 -6.66 -9.45
C VAL A 136 5.98 -7.72 -8.43
N THR A 137 5.12 -8.05 -7.45
CA THR A 137 5.44 -9.02 -6.39
C THR A 137 4.90 -10.43 -6.64
N GLN A 138 3.95 -10.60 -7.56
CA GLN A 138 3.26 -11.87 -7.79
C GLN A 138 3.38 -12.41 -9.23
N GLY A 139 3.95 -11.63 -10.13
CA GLY A 139 4.00 -11.95 -11.56
C GLY A 139 2.75 -11.50 -12.30
N ARG A 140 2.91 -11.32 -13.61
CA ARG A 140 1.85 -10.80 -14.48
C ARG A 140 0.63 -11.73 -14.57
N GLU A 141 0.84 -13.04 -14.53
CA GLU A 141 -0.24 -14.03 -14.60
C GLU A 141 -1.16 -13.94 -13.39
N ILE A 142 -0.57 -13.90 -12.18
CA ILE A 142 -1.34 -13.71 -10.94
C ILE A 142 -1.94 -12.31 -10.88
N GLY A 143 -1.23 -11.29 -11.37
CA GLY A 143 -1.75 -9.94 -11.53
C GLY A 143 -3.04 -9.90 -12.35
N GLN A 144 -3.09 -10.60 -13.47
CA GLN A 144 -4.30 -10.73 -14.30
C GLN A 144 -5.42 -11.51 -13.58
N VAL A 145 -5.08 -12.60 -12.88
CA VAL A 145 -6.07 -13.36 -12.09
C VAL A 145 -6.67 -12.50 -11.00
N ALA A 146 -5.89 -11.59 -10.38
CA ALA A 146 -6.36 -10.68 -9.34
C ALA A 146 -7.53 -9.78 -9.81
N LEU A 147 -7.65 -9.49 -11.11
CA LEU A 147 -8.82 -8.79 -11.69
C LEU A 147 -10.14 -9.56 -11.51
N ARG A 148 -10.07 -10.87 -11.29
CA ARG A 148 -11.24 -11.72 -10.92
C ARG A 148 -11.44 -11.82 -9.42
N TYR A 149 -10.49 -11.30 -8.62
CA TYR A 149 -10.51 -11.28 -7.16
C TYR A 149 -10.69 -9.87 -6.60
N GLY A 150 -11.31 -8.98 -7.36
CA GLY A 150 -11.71 -7.65 -6.91
C GLY A 150 -10.76 -6.51 -7.28
N ALA A 151 -9.62 -6.77 -7.88
CA ALA A 151 -8.84 -5.71 -8.51
C ALA A 151 -9.59 -5.15 -9.74
N ASN A 152 -9.48 -3.87 -9.97
CA ASN A 152 -9.97 -3.18 -11.18
C ASN A 152 -8.87 -2.33 -11.83
N ASP A 153 -7.67 -2.39 -11.29
CA ASP A 153 -6.48 -1.70 -11.79
C ASP A 153 -5.30 -2.69 -11.78
N LEU A 154 -4.60 -2.83 -12.88
CA LEU A 154 -3.41 -3.67 -13.00
C LEU A 154 -2.13 -2.93 -12.59
N GLY A 155 -2.20 -1.61 -12.46
CA GLY A 155 -1.04 -0.75 -12.26
C GLY A 155 -0.34 -0.40 -13.56
N SER A 156 0.74 0.36 -13.45
CA SER A 156 1.54 0.77 -14.60
C SER A 156 2.64 -0.24 -14.93
N ILE A 157 3.06 -0.24 -16.20
CA ILE A 157 4.38 -0.75 -16.58
C ILE A 157 5.40 0.27 -16.06
N MET A 158 6.32 -0.19 -15.21
CA MET A 158 7.29 0.70 -14.58
C MET A 158 8.42 1.00 -15.57
N ILE A 159 8.75 2.28 -15.73
CA ILE A 159 9.93 2.72 -16.50
C ILE A 159 11.19 2.17 -15.83
N GLU A 160 11.22 2.19 -14.48
CA GLU A 160 12.31 1.70 -13.66
C GLU A 160 11.76 1.19 -12.33
N GLU A 161 12.12 -0.04 -11.95
CA GLU A 161 11.80 -0.63 -10.66
C GLU A 161 13.05 -1.21 -10.02
N ASN A 162 13.58 -0.53 -9.01
CA ASN A 162 14.85 -0.87 -8.36
C ASN A 162 14.67 -1.26 -6.89
N VAL A 163 13.49 -1.11 -6.31
CA VAL A 163 13.26 -1.36 -4.87
C VAL A 163 12.88 -2.82 -4.64
N VAL A 164 11.82 -3.28 -5.28
CA VAL A 164 11.30 -4.64 -5.10
C VAL A 164 12.20 -5.66 -5.79
N SER A 165 12.82 -5.29 -6.92
CA SER A 165 13.81 -6.13 -7.61
C SER A 165 15.07 -6.35 -6.77
N GLN A 166 15.55 -5.34 -6.05
CA GLN A 166 16.67 -5.51 -5.10
C GLN A 166 16.29 -6.41 -3.92
N ALA A 167 15.03 -6.46 -3.52
CA ALA A 167 14.53 -7.38 -2.49
C ALA A 167 14.38 -8.83 -2.97
N GLY A 168 14.48 -9.10 -4.28
CA GLY A 168 14.51 -10.46 -4.85
C GLY A 168 13.43 -10.76 -5.89
N THR A 169 12.54 -9.83 -6.22
CA THR A 169 11.57 -10.08 -7.30
C THR A 169 12.25 -10.15 -8.66
N THR A 170 11.79 -11.05 -9.52
CA THR A 170 12.29 -11.23 -10.89
C THR A 170 11.22 -10.96 -11.95
N TYR A 171 10.07 -10.47 -11.54
CA TYR A 171 8.97 -10.21 -12.46
C TYR A 171 9.19 -8.91 -13.24
N TYR A 172 8.93 -9.01 -14.53
CA TYR A 172 9.09 -7.93 -15.48
C TYR A 172 7.90 -7.89 -16.45
N MET A 173 7.52 -6.70 -16.87
CA MET A 173 6.46 -6.46 -17.86
C MET A 173 6.89 -5.32 -18.80
N ASP A 174 6.94 -5.57 -20.10
CA ASP A 174 7.23 -4.64 -21.19
C ASP A 174 5.96 -4.29 -21.98
#